data_729378cf91494fce42af78e4be2a0a58
#
_entry.id   729378cf91494fce42af78e4be2a0a58
#
_cell.length_a   1.000
_cell.length_b   1.000
_cell.length_c   1.000
_cell.angle_alpha   90.00
_cell.angle_beta   90.00
_cell.angle_gamma   90.00
#
_symmetry.space_group_name_H-M   'P 1'
#
loop_
_entity.id
_entity.type
_entity.pdbx_description
1 polymer ?
#
loop_
_entity_poly.entity_id
_entity_poly.type
_entity_poly.pdbx_seq_one_letter_code
_entity_poly.pdbx_strand_id
1 'polypeptide(L)'
;MTTQTATGAQWFALHTLSGQENKVKNYLEKFKKAEELDDHIFEVLLPTEVVSEVKGGKKSTKVRKLYPGYVFINMSLYDAEKKVNIKPFYFVKDAAGVIGFVGGDHPAPLRQTEIDEIKARIEAASGKEVPKVTFEVGEELKITDGAFANLTGRVDEVDPTRGKLKISVSIFGRFTPVELEYWQVQRASES
;
A
#
# COMPACT_ATOMS: atom_id res chain seq x y z
N MET A 1 -3.61 11.53 -21.67
CA MET A 1 -5.06 11.39 -21.50
C MET A 1 -5.49 12.32 -20.40
N THR A 2 -6.20 13.34 -20.75
CA THR A 2 -6.71 14.35 -19.82
C THR A 2 -7.75 13.72 -18.91
N THR A 3 -7.41 13.54 -17.67
CA THR A 3 -8.38 13.24 -16.61
C THR A 3 -9.33 14.44 -16.55
N GLN A 4 -10.53 14.28 -17.12
CA GLN A 4 -11.60 15.22 -16.87
C GLN A 4 -11.86 15.21 -15.37
N THR A 5 -11.40 16.24 -14.70
CA THR A 5 -11.84 16.57 -13.35
C THR A 5 -13.32 16.88 -13.46
N ALA A 6 -14.16 15.91 -13.11
CA ALA A 6 -15.59 16.15 -13.01
C ALA A 6 -15.79 17.35 -12.08
N THR A 7 -16.49 18.34 -12.60
CA THR A 7 -16.72 19.60 -11.90
C THR A 7 -17.35 19.31 -10.54
N GLY A 8 -16.64 19.63 -9.45
CA GLY A 8 -17.10 19.40 -8.08
C GLY A 8 -16.58 18.14 -7.38
N ALA A 9 -15.76 17.33 -8.04
CA ALA A 9 -15.14 16.16 -7.41
C ALA A 9 -14.08 16.57 -6.38
N GLN A 10 -14.26 16.14 -5.14
CA GLN A 10 -13.36 16.40 -4.02
C GLN A 10 -13.14 15.13 -3.21
N TRP A 11 -12.02 15.04 -2.53
CA TRP A 11 -11.69 13.94 -1.65
C TRP A 11 -12.13 14.20 -0.22
N PHE A 12 -12.74 13.17 0.38
CA PHE A 12 -13.16 13.18 1.77
C PHE A 12 -12.65 11.94 2.50
N ALA A 13 -12.41 12.06 3.80
CA ALA A 13 -12.09 10.95 4.65
C ALA A 13 -13.34 10.44 5.36
N LEU A 14 -13.52 9.12 5.37
CA LEU A 14 -14.54 8.42 6.12
C LEU A 14 -13.92 7.75 7.32
N HIS A 15 -14.51 7.93 8.48
CA HIS A 15 -14.18 7.17 9.67
C HIS A 15 -15.00 5.89 9.69
N THR A 16 -14.34 4.75 9.84
CA THR A 16 -14.96 3.43 9.83
C THR A 16 -14.65 2.65 11.10
N LEU A 17 -15.48 1.65 11.38
CA LEU A 17 -15.17 0.68 12.41
C LEU A 17 -13.90 -0.11 12.02
N SER A 18 -13.03 -0.31 12.97
CA SER A 18 -11.78 -1.05 12.77
C SER A 18 -12.06 -2.46 12.22
N GLY A 19 -11.37 -2.82 11.15
CA GLY A 19 -11.56 -4.09 10.45
C GLY A 19 -12.69 -4.10 9.41
N GLN A 20 -13.52 -3.06 9.36
CA GLN A 20 -14.64 -2.98 8.42
C GLN A 20 -14.31 -2.20 7.13
N GLU A 21 -13.12 -1.67 6.99
CA GLU A 21 -12.74 -0.77 5.90
C GLU A 21 -12.89 -1.41 4.52
N ASN A 22 -12.49 -2.69 4.36
CA ASN A 22 -12.67 -3.43 3.10
C ASN A 22 -14.15 -3.63 2.76
N LYS A 23 -14.95 -3.92 3.78
CA LYS A 23 -16.40 -4.10 3.63
C LYS A 23 -17.06 -2.81 3.18
N VAL A 24 -16.68 -1.68 3.78
CA VAL A 24 -17.16 -0.35 3.39
C VAL A 24 -16.78 -0.03 1.96
N LYS A 25 -15.52 -0.19 1.59
CA LYS A 25 -15.05 0.04 0.20
C LYS A 25 -15.85 -0.78 -0.80
N ASN A 26 -15.95 -2.09 -0.59
CA ASN A 26 -16.65 -3.00 -1.48
C ASN A 26 -18.15 -2.67 -1.59
N TYR A 27 -18.78 -2.29 -0.49
CA TYR A 27 -20.18 -1.86 -0.48
C TYR A 27 -20.38 -0.62 -1.34
N LEU A 28 -19.60 0.42 -1.11
CA LEU A 28 -19.71 1.69 -1.85
C LEU A 28 -19.47 1.50 -3.35
N GLU A 29 -18.43 0.74 -3.73
CA GLU A 29 -18.13 0.46 -5.14
C GLU A 29 -19.22 -0.38 -5.83
N LYS A 30 -19.78 -1.35 -5.12
CA LYS A 30 -20.79 -2.26 -5.67
C LYS A 30 -22.14 -1.56 -5.85
N PHE A 31 -22.57 -0.78 -4.86
CA PHE A 31 -23.94 -0.25 -4.82
C PHE A 31 -24.07 1.18 -5.36
N LYS A 32 -22.99 1.92 -5.57
CA LYS A 32 -23.06 3.26 -6.17
C LYS A 32 -23.80 3.27 -7.52
N LYS A 33 -23.59 2.24 -8.33
CA LYS A 33 -24.26 2.10 -9.63
C LYS A 33 -25.73 1.73 -9.49
N ALA A 34 -26.07 0.83 -8.57
CA ALA A 34 -27.45 0.43 -8.30
C ALA A 34 -28.30 1.58 -7.76
N GLU A 35 -27.68 2.49 -7.02
CA GLU A 35 -28.32 3.70 -6.48
C GLU A 35 -28.23 4.94 -7.40
N GLU A 36 -27.74 4.75 -8.62
CA GLU A 36 -27.55 5.84 -9.61
C GLU A 36 -26.67 6.99 -9.09
N LEU A 37 -25.59 6.64 -8.39
CA LEU A 37 -24.64 7.58 -7.79
C LEU A 37 -23.29 7.64 -8.50
N ASP A 38 -23.15 7.01 -9.67
CA ASP A 38 -21.90 7.03 -10.45
C ASP A 38 -21.46 8.45 -10.85
N ASP A 39 -22.44 9.36 -11.02
CA ASP A 39 -22.18 10.77 -11.32
C ASP A 39 -21.73 11.58 -10.08
N HIS A 40 -21.86 11.01 -8.89
CA HIS A 40 -21.51 11.65 -7.62
C HIS A 40 -20.35 10.98 -6.92
N ILE A 41 -20.18 9.66 -7.03
CA ILE A 41 -19.11 8.89 -6.39
C ILE A 41 -18.19 8.33 -7.47
N PHE A 42 -16.96 8.84 -7.53
CA PHE A 42 -16.01 8.52 -8.59
C PHE A 42 -15.02 7.42 -8.20
N GLU A 43 -14.45 7.52 -7.01
CA GLU A 43 -13.41 6.60 -6.55
C GLU A 43 -13.50 6.38 -5.04
N VAL A 44 -13.27 5.14 -4.61
CA VAL A 44 -13.13 4.79 -3.19
C VAL A 44 -11.75 4.18 -2.99
N LEU A 45 -10.98 4.76 -2.09
CA LEU A 45 -9.58 4.43 -1.87
C LEU A 45 -9.37 3.89 -0.46
N LEU A 46 -8.81 2.69 -0.37
CA LEU A 46 -8.35 2.11 0.87
C LEU A 46 -6.83 1.89 0.78
N PRO A 47 -6.03 2.79 1.36
CA PRO A 47 -4.58 2.68 1.29
C PRO A 47 -4.06 1.47 2.07
N THR A 48 -3.37 0.58 1.35
CA THR A 48 -2.78 -0.62 1.92
C THR A 48 -1.34 -0.78 1.48
N GLU A 49 -0.55 -1.47 2.27
CA GLU A 49 0.79 -1.90 1.92
C GLU A 49 0.92 -3.42 2.09
N VAL A 50 1.79 -4.00 1.32
CA VAL A 50 2.14 -5.42 1.45
C VAL A 50 3.42 -5.51 2.28
N VAL A 51 3.33 -6.14 3.44
CA VAL A 51 4.46 -6.34 4.33
C VAL A 51 4.88 -7.80 4.29
N SER A 52 6.13 -8.06 3.97
CA SER A 52 6.71 -9.40 4.07
C SER A 52 7.35 -9.59 5.43
N GLU A 53 6.89 -10.60 6.17
CA GLU A 53 7.47 -11.01 7.45
C GLU A 53 8.10 -12.39 7.30
N VAL A 54 9.26 -12.57 7.91
CA VAL A 54 9.90 -13.89 8.03
C VAL A 54 9.77 -14.35 9.48
N LYS A 55 9.03 -15.45 9.66
CA LYS A 55 8.95 -16.15 10.96
C LYS A 55 9.35 -17.60 10.78
N GLY A 56 10.34 -18.04 11.56
CA GLY A 56 10.79 -19.42 11.54
C GLY A 56 11.27 -19.93 10.16
N GLY A 57 11.96 -19.08 9.40
CA GLY A 57 12.45 -19.40 8.06
C GLY A 57 11.37 -19.44 6.96
N LYS A 58 10.13 -19.09 7.27
CA LYS A 58 9.03 -19.00 6.29
C LYS A 58 8.67 -17.54 6.02
N LYS A 59 8.67 -17.18 4.73
CA LYS A 59 8.18 -15.87 4.27
C LYS A 59 6.66 -15.88 4.29
N SER A 60 6.06 -14.97 5.03
CA SER A 60 4.63 -14.69 4.97
C SER A 60 4.38 -13.27 4.52
N THR A 61 3.38 -13.09 3.68
CA THR A 61 2.99 -11.79 3.15
C THR A 61 1.69 -11.37 3.82
N LYS A 62 1.68 -10.19 4.41
CA LYS A 62 0.48 -9.61 5.03
C LYS A 62 0.15 -8.27 4.39
N VAL A 63 -1.13 -8.06 4.17
CA VAL A 63 -1.64 -6.74 3.76
C VAL A 63 -1.94 -5.93 5.01
N ARG A 64 -1.28 -4.79 5.15
CA ARG A 64 -1.47 -3.84 6.23
C ARG A 64 -2.11 -2.56 5.71
N LYS A 65 -3.06 -2.02 6.45
CA LYS A 65 -3.67 -0.74 6.13
C LYS A 65 -2.75 0.40 6.55
N LEU A 66 -2.53 1.35 5.65
CA LEU A 66 -1.71 2.54 5.95
C LEU A 66 -2.44 3.50 6.90
N TYR A 67 -3.76 3.54 6.79
CA TYR A 67 -4.63 4.39 7.63
C TYR A 67 -5.77 3.54 8.23
N PRO A 68 -5.50 2.78 9.30
CA PRO A 68 -6.52 1.96 9.94
C PRO A 68 -7.70 2.81 10.44
N GLY A 69 -8.92 2.37 10.17
CA GLY A 69 -10.13 3.08 10.54
C GLY A 69 -10.56 4.20 9.57
N TYR A 70 -9.87 4.35 8.44
CA TYR A 70 -10.18 5.37 7.43
C TYR A 70 -10.32 4.77 6.03
N VAL A 71 -11.29 5.30 5.30
CA VAL A 71 -11.47 5.07 3.87
C VAL A 71 -11.57 6.45 3.21
N PHE A 72 -10.95 6.63 2.06
CA PHE A 72 -10.98 7.88 1.32
C PHE A 72 -11.92 7.76 0.13
N ILE A 73 -12.73 8.78 -0.09
CA ILE A 73 -13.71 8.80 -1.17
C ILE A 73 -13.59 10.07 -1.99
N ASN A 74 -13.55 9.91 -3.32
CA ASN A 74 -13.65 11.01 -4.26
C ASN A 74 -15.10 11.11 -4.73
N MET A 75 -15.74 12.21 -4.39
CA MET A 75 -17.15 12.41 -4.69
C MET A 75 -17.53 13.88 -4.86
N SER A 76 -18.63 14.12 -5.55
CA SER A 76 -19.30 15.42 -5.62
C SER A 76 -20.32 15.51 -4.48
N LEU A 77 -19.84 15.97 -3.32
CA LEU A 77 -20.67 16.06 -2.12
C LEU A 77 -21.46 17.37 -2.02
N TYR A 78 -20.92 18.44 -2.57
CA TYR A 78 -21.51 19.77 -2.53
C TYR A 78 -22.02 20.18 -3.91
N ASP A 79 -23.18 20.84 -3.95
CA ASP A 79 -23.71 21.48 -5.15
C ASP A 79 -23.03 22.83 -5.44
N ALA A 80 -23.46 23.49 -6.51
CA ALA A 80 -22.92 24.80 -6.91
C ALA A 80 -23.15 25.90 -5.85
N GLU A 81 -24.14 25.73 -4.97
CA GLU A 81 -24.48 26.61 -3.87
C GLU A 81 -23.79 26.24 -2.55
N LYS A 82 -22.86 25.25 -2.60
CA LYS A 82 -22.15 24.68 -1.43
C LYS A 82 -23.08 24.02 -0.41
N LYS A 83 -24.22 23.53 -0.86
CA LYS A 83 -25.12 22.70 -0.05
C LYS A 83 -24.77 21.23 -0.25
N VAL A 84 -24.94 20.45 0.81
CA VAL A 84 -24.67 19.00 0.78
C VAL A 84 -25.72 18.30 -0.09
N ASN A 85 -25.24 17.49 -1.04
CA ASN A 85 -26.08 16.58 -1.81
C ASN A 85 -26.59 15.45 -0.90
N ILE A 86 -27.83 15.49 -0.55
CA ILE A 86 -28.42 14.62 0.49
C ILE A 86 -28.32 13.13 0.12
N LYS A 87 -28.64 12.77 -1.11
CA LYS A 87 -28.66 11.36 -1.54
C LYS A 87 -27.29 10.68 -1.43
N PRO A 88 -26.22 11.19 -2.05
CA PRO A 88 -24.89 10.59 -1.91
C PRO A 88 -24.34 10.68 -0.48
N PHE A 89 -24.65 11.73 0.26
CA PHE A 89 -24.23 11.89 1.65
C PHE A 89 -24.77 10.77 2.54
N TYR A 90 -26.07 10.53 2.52
CA TYR A 90 -26.67 9.46 3.34
C TYR A 90 -26.31 8.07 2.84
N PHE A 91 -26.18 7.86 1.54
CA PHE A 91 -25.72 6.59 1.01
C PHE A 91 -24.37 6.18 1.59
N VAL A 92 -23.43 7.11 1.67
CA VAL A 92 -22.11 6.87 2.25
C VAL A 92 -22.17 6.76 3.77
N LYS A 93 -22.90 7.66 4.43
CA LYS A 93 -23.03 7.70 5.89
C LYS A 93 -23.69 6.46 6.46
N ASP A 94 -24.71 5.95 5.79
CA ASP A 94 -25.50 4.80 6.25
C ASP A 94 -24.91 3.44 5.83
N ALA A 95 -23.80 3.45 5.11
CA ALA A 95 -23.10 2.22 4.76
C ALA A 95 -22.63 1.47 6.02
N ALA A 96 -22.89 0.16 6.07
CA ALA A 96 -22.53 -0.66 7.22
C ALA A 96 -21.01 -0.64 7.47
N GLY A 97 -20.59 -0.22 8.66
CA GLY A 97 -19.20 -0.06 9.07
C GLY A 97 -18.69 1.38 8.99
N VAL A 98 -19.42 2.30 8.41
CA VAL A 98 -19.11 3.73 8.41
C VAL A 98 -19.60 4.35 9.74
N ILE A 99 -18.72 5.08 10.42
CA ILE A 99 -19.06 5.89 11.59
C ILE A 99 -19.58 7.25 11.12
N GLY A 100 -18.91 7.83 10.12
CA GLY A 100 -19.29 9.10 9.52
C GLY A 100 -18.16 9.71 8.71
N PHE A 101 -18.44 10.86 8.11
CA PHE A 101 -17.41 11.67 7.49
C PHE A 101 -16.53 12.33 8.57
N VAL A 102 -15.25 12.46 8.27
CA VAL A 102 -14.38 13.35 9.06
C VAL A 102 -14.85 14.79 8.85
N GLY A 103 -15.22 15.47 9.95
CA GLY A 103 -15.87 16.78 9.92
C GLY A 103 -17.39 16.74 10.13
N GLY A 104 -17.98 15.56 10.31
CA GLY A 104 -19.40 15.38 10.67
C GLY A 104 -20.37 15.72 9.56
N ASP A 105 -21.36 16.55 9.84
CA ASP A 105 -22.44 16.91 8.91
C ASP A 105 -22.01 17.95 7.85
N HIS A 106 -20.85 18.56 8.04
CA HIS A 106 -20.21 19.47 7.09
C HIS A 106 -18.77 19.02 6.80
N PRO A 107 -18.60 17.89 6.08
CA PRO A 107 -17.27 17.37 5.80
C PRO A 107 -16.39 18.37 5.06
N ALA A 108 -15.17 18.58 5.56
CA ALA A 108 -14.17 19.37 4.86
C ALA A 108 -13.44 18.50 3.83
N PRO A 109 -13.30 18.94 2.59
CA PRO A 109 -12.52 18.21 1.61
C PRO A 109 -11.04 18.20 2.00
N LEU A 110 -10.37 17.10 1.68
CA LEU A 110 -8.91 17.00 1.79
C LEU A 110 -8.23 17.92 0.78
N ARG A 111 -7.11 18.49 1.19
CA ARG A 111 -6.28 19.28 0.28
C ARG A 111 -5.64 18.37 -0.76
N GLN A 112 -5.35 18.91 -1.92
CA GLN A 112 -4.69 18.14 -2.99
C GLN A 112 -3.35 17.56 -2.52
N THR A 113 -2.60 18.31 -1.73
CA THR A 113 -1.32 17.85 -1.15
C THR A 113 -1.48 16.62 -0.25
N GLU A 114 -2.55 16.56 0.55
CA GLU A 114 -2.84 15.41 1.43
C GLU A 114 -3.17 14.15 0.61
N ILE A 115 -3.91 14.30 -0.46
CA ILE A 115 -4.24 13.20 -1.38
C ILE A 115 -3.01 12.74 -2.16
N ASP A 116 -2.18 13.66 -2.61
CA ASP A 116 -0.94 13.34 -3.33
C ASP A 116 0.02 12.57 -2.43
N GLU A 117 0.14 12.93 -1.16
CA GLU A 117 0.91 12.18 -0.15
C GLU A 117 0.37 10.77 0.08
N ILE A 118 -0.96 10.63 0.20
CA ILE A 118 -1.61 9.32 0.35
C ILE A 118 -1.36 8.44 -0.86
N LYS A 119 -1.54 8.98 -2.07
CA LYS A 119 -1.29 8.27 -3.33
C LYS A 119 0.18 7.88 -3.48
N ALA A 120 1.11 8.77 -3.13
CA ALA A 120 2.53 8.48 -3.13
C ALA A 120 2.90 7.35 -2.17
N ARG A 121 2.30 7.30 -0.99
CA ARG A 121 2.49 6.18 -0.04
C ARG A 121 1.94 4.85 -0.58
N ILE A 122 0.78 4.87 -1.23
CA ILE A 122 0.20 3.68 -1.85
C ILE A 122 1.12 3.18 -2.97
N GLU A 123 1.60 4.08 -3.80
CA GLU A 123 2.49 3.74 -4.91
C GLU A 123 3.83 3.18 -4.41
N ALA A 124 4.41 3.79 -3.38
CA ALA A 124 5.61 3.29 -2.72
C ALA A 124 5.40 1.91 -2.06
N ALA A 125 4.18 1.65 -1.57
CA ALA A 125 3.80 0.40 -0.91
C ALA A 125 3.23 -0.65 -1.87
N SER A 126 2.85 -0.28 -3.09
CA SER A 126 2.19 -1.15 -4.06
C SER A 126 3.18 -2.05 -4.82
N GLY A 127 3.61 -3.14 -4.16
CA GLY A 127 4.03 -4.36 -4.84
C GLY A 127 5.35 -4.36 -5.59
N LYS A 128 6.07 -3.29 -5.63
CA LYS A 128 7.52 -3.36 -5.77
C LYS A 128 8.04 -3.35 -4.34
N GLU A 129 8.33 -4.53 -3.82
CA GLU A 129 9.28 -4.63 -2.73
C GLU A 129 10.53 -3.89 -3.22
N VAL A 130 10.55 -2.57 -3.04
CA VAL A 130 11.80 -1.83 -3.10
C VAL A 130 12.45 -2.24 -1.80
N PRO A 131 13.46 -3.12 -1.83
CA PRO A 131 14.14 -3.46 -0.61
C PRO A 131 14.64 -2.16 -0.02
N LYS A 132 14.40 -1.93 1.25
CA LYS A 132 14.93 -0.78 1.99
C LYS A 132 16.47 -0.78 2.01
N VAL A 133 17.07 -1.85 1.50
CA VAL A 133 18.51 -2.07 1.43
C VAL A 133 18.86 -2.34 -0.02
N THR A 134 19.66 -1.46 -0.60
CA THR A 134 20.30 -1.68 -1.90
C THR A 134 21.65 -2.35 -1.64
N PHE A 135 21.90 -3.47 -2.32
CA PHE A 135 23.19 -4.13 -2.32
C PHE A 135 23.96 -3.76 -3.58
N GLU A 136 25.29 -3.73 -3.47
CA GLU A 136 26.18 -3.42 -4.59
C GLU A 136 27.02 -4.65 -4.97
N VAL A 137 27.37 -4.75 -6.25
CA VAL A 137 28.28 -5.79 -6.73
C VAL A 137 29.64 -5.63 -6.05
N GLY A 138 30.17 -6.74 -5.52
CA GLY A 138 31.43 -6.76 -4.77
C GLY A 138 31.27 -6.59 -3.26
N GLU A 139 30.07 -6.34 -2.77
CA GLU A 139 29.76 -6.24 -1.34
C GLU A 139 29.81 -7.62 -0.68
N GLU A 140 30.32 -7.68 0.55
CA GLU A 140 30.38 -8.92 1.33
C GLU A 140 29.16 -9.03 2.23
N LEU A 141 28.40 -10.12 2.07
CA LEU A 141 27.15 -10.38 2.77
C LEU A 141 27.21 -11.69 3.55
N LYS A 142 26.58 -11.68 4.71
CA LYS A 142 26.34 -12.91 5.50
C LYS A 142 24.95 -13.46 5.17
N ILE A 143 24.89 -14.75 4.89
CA ILE A 143 23.63 -15.44 4.65
C ILE A 143 22.99 -15.79 5.99
N THR A 144 21.74 -15.39 6.18
CA THR A 144 21.02 -15.54 7.45
C THR A 144 19.99 -16.67 7.43
N ASP A 145 19.59 -17.08 6.24
CA ASP A 145 18.56 -18.13 6.07
C ASP A 145 18.84 -19.06 4.89
N GLY A 146 18.29 -20.27 4.97
CA GLY A 146 18.40 -21.28 3.94
C GLY A 146 19.54 -22.27 4.14
N ALA A 147 19.84 -23.07 3.11
CA ALA A 147 20.86 -24.13 3.14
C ALA A 147 22.29 -23.61 3.38
N PHE A 148 22.52 -22.35 3.10
CA PHE A 148 23.84 -21.68 3.21
C PHE A 148 23.91 -20.69 4.37
N ALA A 149 22.98 -20.77 5.31
CA ALA A 149 22.95 -19.91 6.49
C ALA A 149 24.29 -19.93 7.25
N ASN A 150 24.69 -18.78 7.77
CA ASN A 150 25.96 -18.53 8.46
C ASN A 150 27.22 -18.49 7.58
N LEU A 151 27.10 -18.68 6.27
CA LEU A 151 28.20 -18.48 5.35
C LEU A 151 28.24 -17.02 4.89
N THR A 152 29.43 -16.57 4.52
CA THR A 152 29.63 -15.25 3.95
C THR A 152 29.97 -15.39 2.46
N GLY A 153 29.43 -14.52 1.65
CA GLY A 153 29.69 -14.52 0.22
C GLY A 153 29.80 -13.10 -0.33
N ARG A 154 30.31 -13.01 -1.54
CA ARG A 154 30.48 -11.75 -2.27
C ARG A 154 29.39 -11.62 -3.33
N VAL A 155 28.80 -10.45 -3.45
CA VAL A 155 27.79 -10.17 -4.45
C VAL A 155 28.40 -10.11 -5.85
N ASP A 156 27.93 -10.97 -6.74
CA ASP A 156 28.34 -10.99 -8.15
C ASP A 156 27.35 -10.24 -9.04
N GLU A 157 26.05 -10.36 -8.74
CA GLU A 157 24.99 -9.74 -9.52
C GLU A 157 23.82 -9.34 -8.59
N VAL A 158 23.21 -8.22 -8.90
CA VAL A 158 22.04 -7.70 -8.18
C VAL A 158 20.87 -7.57 -9.15
N ASP A 159 19.74 -8.18 -8.84
CA ASP A 159 18.47 -7.98 -9.54
C ASP A 159 17.47 -7.23 -8.64
N PRO A 160 17.48 -5.90 -8.68
CA PRO A 160 16.60 -5.10 -7.83
C PRO A 160 15.12 -5.24 -8.20
N THR A 161 14.83 -5.66 -9.44
CA THR A 161 13.45 -5.84 -9.90
C THR A 161 12.78 -7.04 -9.25
N ARG A 162 13.54 -8.10 -9.04
CA ARG A 162 13.06 -9.35 -8.41
C ARG A 162 13.41 -9.47 -6.93
N GLY A 163 14.23 -8.54 -6.41
CA GLY A 163 14.75 -8.62 -5.05
C GLY A 163 15.69 -9.80 -4.83
N LYS A 164 16.49 -10.15 -5.84
CA LYS A 164 17.40 -11.30 -5.83
C LYS A 164 18.84 -10.88 -6.00
N LEU A 165 19.73 -11.71 -5.45
CA LEU A 165 21.18 -11.57 -5.53
C LEU A 165 21.79 -12.87 -6.02
N LYS A 166 22.84 -12.77 -6.83
CA LYS A 166 23.80 -13.86 -7.00
C LYS A 166 25.03 -13.57 -6.16
N ILE A 167 25.36 -14.50 -5.30
CA ILE A 167 26.46 -14.40 -4.35
C ILE A 167 27.41 -15.57 -4.56
N SER A 168 28.69 -15.29 -4.69
CA SER A 168 29.73 -16.33 -4.66
C SER A 168 30.08 -16.67 -3.22
N VAL A 169 29.74 -17.88 -2.81
CA VAL A 169 30.04 -18.41 -1.48
C VAL A 169 31.20 -19.40 -1.56
N SER A 170 32.14 -19.27 -0.65
CA SER A 170 33.24 -20.24 -0.53
C SER A 170 32.77 -21.45 0.24
N ILE A 171 32.65 -22.56 -0.45
CA ILE A 171 32.28 -23.87 0.12
C ILE A 171 33.43 -24.85 -0.13
N PHE A 172 34.06 -25.35 0.93
CA PHE A 172 35.22 -26.24 0.85
C PHE A 172 36.34 -25.74 -0.09
N GLY A 173 36.63 -24.43 -0.03
CA GLY A 173 37.68 -23.81 -0.86
C GLY A 173 37.29 -23.57 -2.32
N ARG A 174 36.02 -23.77 -2.69
CA ARG A 174 35.50 -23.51 -4.01
C ARG A 174 34.43 -22.40 -3.96
N PHE A 175 34.50 -21.44 -4.87
CA PHE A 175 33.48 -20.42 -5.03
C PHE A 175 32.29 -21.00 -5.81
N THR A 176 31.15 -21.03 -5.16
CA THR A 176 29.89 -21.52 -5.72
C THR A 176 28.91 -20.37 -5.83
N PRO A 177 28.37 -20.05 -7.03
CA PRO A 177 27.35 -19.05 -7.17
C PRO A 177 26.01 -19.58 -6.61
N VAL A 178 25.38 -18.76 -5.76
CA VAL A 178 24.09 -19.05 -5.13
C VAL A 178 23.16 -17.89 -5.39
N GLU A 179 21.95 -18.17 -5.83
CA GLU A 179 20.90 -17.17 -5.95
C GLU A 179 20.12 -17.09 -4.63
N LEU A 180 20.04 -15.90 -4.06
CA LEU A 180 19.37 -15.63 -2.78
C LEU A 180 18.45 -14.41 -2.92
N GLU A 181 17.42 -14.38 -2.10
CA GLU A 181 16.57 -13.20 -1.98
C GLU A 181 17.15 -12.22 -0.96
N TYR A 182 16.84 -10.92 -1.08
CA TYR A 182 17.38 -9.86 -0.22
C TYR A 182 17.16 -10.09 1.27
N TRP A 183 16.04 -10.73 1.65
CA TRP A 183 15.73 -11.04 3.04
C TRP A 183 16.56 -12.18 3.65
N GLN A 184 17.26 -12.95 2.81
CA GLN A 184 18.12 -14.08 3.24
C GLN A 184 19.54 -13.66 3.59
N VAL A 185 19.87 -12.40 3.42
CA VAL A 185 21.21 -11.87 3.61
C VAL A 185 21.21 -10.60 4.45
N GLN A 186 22.34 -10.33 5.10
CA GLN A 186 22.62 -9.08 5.81
C GLN A 186 24.07 -8.65 5.53
N ARG A 187 24.36 -7.37 5.72
CA ARG A 187 25.72 -6.87 5.60
C ARG A 187 26.62 -7.49 6.66
N ALA A 188 27.80 -7.93 6.26
CA ALA A 188 28.75 -8.56 7.17
C ALA A 188 29.26 -7.59 8.26
N SER A 189 29.17 -6.29 8.03
CA SER A 189 29.58 -5.23 8.97
C SER A 189 28.52 -4.80 9.99
N GLU A 190 27.32 -5.34 9.90
CA GLU A 190 26.20 -5.03 10.82
C GLU A 190 25.93 -6.19 11.79
N SER A 191 26.95 -6.68 12.44
CA SER A 191 26.78 -7.67 13.53
C SER A 191 26.89 -7.02 14.91
#